data_379920d65797b582910070e19190a797
#
_entry.id   379920d65797b582910070e19190a797
#
_cell.length_a   1.000
_cell.length_b   1.000
_cell.length_c   1.000
_cell.angle_alpha   90.00
_cell.angle_beta   90.00
_cell.angle_gamma   90.00
#
_symmetry.space_group_name_H-M   'P 1'
#
loop_
_entity.id
_entity.type
_entity.pdbx_description
1 polymer ?
#
loop_
_entity_poly.entity_id
_entity_poly.type
_entity_poly.pdbx_seq_one_letter_code
_entity_poly.pdbx_strand_id
1 'polypeptide(L)'
;QHELRQAIIASGARLCILACNEYTTDLPEWSWLAHLERDDFDGVSAKNYYDRRARGMGGSLIDPFCSCGEENLLGYKGDPYSTENILVHEFAHCVHLRGMSNLDPTFDGRVKEAYQHAMRQGLWSGKYASVNPHEYFAEGVQSWFNTNRQNDHDHNHVDTREELISYDPGLALLIEEVFGNGSFRYTHPLTRLTGHLEGYHPSQSPKFEWPKRLVPAIVSIRAQTQSRIDLAAGSAQIRK
;
A
#
# COMPACT_ATOMS: atom_id res chain seq x y z
N GLN A 1 6.38 -19.52 0.35
CA GLN A 1 5.93 -20.71 -0.39
C GLN A 1 6.53 -20.69 -1.80
N HIS A 2 6.96 -21.84 -2.32
CA HIS A 2 7.65 -21.92 -3.62
C HIS A 2 6.69 -21.61 -4.76
N GLU A 3 5.50 -22.22 -4.75
CA GLU A 3 4.47 -22.06 -5.78
C GLU A 3 4.01 -20.60 -5.90
N LEU A 4 3.84 -19.91 -4.78
CA LEU A 4 3.45 -18.49 -4.78
C LEU A 4 4.49 -17.62 -5.49
N ARG A 5 5.79 -17.84 -5.20
CA ARG A 5 6.86 -17.12 -5.90
C ARG A 5 6.84 -17.40 -7.40
N GLN A 6 6.64 -18.66 -7.81
CA GLN A 6 6.56 -19.00 -9.22
C GLN A 6 5.34 -18.37 -9.89
N ALA A 7 4.19 -18.33 -9.23
CA ALA A 7 2.99 -17.67 -9.75
C ALA A 7 3.20 -16.16 -9.94
N ILE A 8 3.82 -15.48 -8.97
CA ILE A 8 4.17 -14.05 -9.06
C ILE A 8 5.12 -13.81 -10.24
N ILE A 9 6.19 -14.61 -10.37
CA ILE A 9 7.16 -14.50 -11.48
C ILE A 9 6.47 -14.76 -12.83
N ALA A 10 5.71 -15.83 -12.93
CA ALA A 10 4.98 -16.20 -14.16
C ALA A 10 3.96 -15.15 -14.59
N SER A 11 3.40 -14.41 -13.63
CA SER A 11 2.48 -13.30 -13.90
C SER A 11 3.16 -12.05 -14.46
N GLY A 12 4.49 -12.03 -14.56
CA GLY A 12 5.27 -10.88 -15.02
C GLY A 12 5.39 -9.76 -13.99
N ALA A 13 5.10 -10.03 -12.71
CA ALA A 13 5.20 -9.03 -11.66
C ALA A 13 6.61 -8.41 -11.59
N ARG A 14 6.67 -7.10 -11.50
CA ARG A 14 7.91 -6.32 -11.41
C ARG A 14 7.82 -5.29 -10.32
N LEU A 15 8.95 -5.04 -9.67
CA LEU A 15 9.14 -3.98 -8.71
C LEU A 15 9.94 -2.84 -9.35
N CYS A 16 9.39 -1.63 -9.30
CA CYS A 16 10.01 -0.40 -9.74
C CYS A 16 10.37 0.45 -8.52
N ILE A 17 11.64 0.79 -8.34
CA ILE A 17 12.07 1.71 -7.29
C ILE A 17 12.24 3.10 -7.91
N LEU A 18 11.44 4.05 -7.43
CA LEU A 18 11.54 5.45 -7.81
C LEU A 18 12.71 6.10 -7.07
N ALA A 19 13.60 6.77 -7.79
CA ALA A 19 14.53 7.69 -7.15
C ALA A 19 13.76 8.84 -6.47
N CYS A 20 14.35 9.49 -5.48
CA CYS A 20 13.66 10.52 -4.69
C CYS A 20 13.20 11.75 -5.52
N ASN A 21 13.72 11.93 -6.72
CA ASN A 21 13.33 12.96 -7.68
C ASN A 21 12.53 12.44 -8.89
N GLU A 22 12.16 11.14 -8.90
CA GLU A 22 11.27 10.53 -9.88
C GLU A 22 9.86 10.38 -9.31
N TYR A 23 8.86 10.40 -10.18
CA TYR A 23 7.44 10.33 -9.82
C TYR A 23 6.74 9.27 -10.65
N THR A 24 5.53 8.89 -10.27
CA THR A 24 4.77 7.80 -10.89
C THR A 24 4.77 7.88 -12.43
N THR A 25 4.52 9.06 -13.00
CA THR A 25 4.45 9.21 -14.47
C THR A 25 5.80 9.29 -15.17
N ASP A 26 6.89 9.30 -14.44
CA ASP A 26 8.24 9.23 -15.00
C ASP A 26 8.65 7.76 -15.27
N LEU A 27 7.95 6.79 -14.67
CA LEU A 27 8.12 5.38 -14.97
C LEU A 27 7.48 5.04 -16.34
N PRO A 28 8.21 4.34 -17.23
CA PRO A 28 7.68 3.98 -18.55
C PRO A 28 6.34 3.25 -18.50
N GLU A 29 6.15 2.38 -17.51
CA GLU A 29 4.95 1.57 -17.29
C GLU A 29 3.71 2.43 -17.03
N TRP A 30 3.86 3.61 -16.44
CA TRP A 30 2.77 4.50 -16.04
C TRP A 30 2.82 5.90 -16.67
N SER A 31 3.72 6.12 -17.63
CA SER A 31 3.83 7.40 -18.35
C SER A 31 2.52 7.82 -19.04
N TRP A 32 1.71 6.86 -19.46
CA TRP A 32 0.40 7.09 -20.07
C TRP A 32 -0.60 7.77 -19.14
N LEU A 33 -0.45 7.61 -17.80
CA LEU A 33 -1.29 8.26 -16.81
C LEU A 33 -1.21 9.80 -16.89
N ALA A 34 -0.08 10.34 -17.36
CA ALA A 34 0.10 11.78 -17.53
C ALA A 34 -0.83 12.40 -18.57
N HIS A 35 -1.40 11.58 -19.45
CA HIS A 35 -2.22 12.00 -20.61
C HIS A 35 -3.71 11.70 -20.42
N LEU A 36 -4.13 11.22 -19.25
CA LEU A 36 -5.53 10.97 -18.97
C LEU A 36 -6.32 12.27 -18.89
N GLU A 37 -7.47 12.29 -19.55
CA GLU A 37 -8.46 13.36 -19.45
C GLU A 37 -9.61 12.88 -18.55
N ARG A 38 -9.80 13.56 -17.43
CA ARG A 38 -10.86 13.24 -16.45
C ARG A 38 -11.29 14.51 -15.72
N ASP A 39 -12.59 14.63 -15.51
CA ASP A 39 -13.18 15.78 -14.82
C ASP A 39 -12.94 15.78 -13.30
N ASP A 40 -12.60 14.62 -12.72
CA ASP A 40 -12.40 14.45 -11.27
C ASP A 40 -11.01 14.88 -10.77
N PHE A 41 -10.18 15.46 -11.62
CA PHE A 41 -8.89 16.00 -11.21
C PHE A 41 -8.95 17.43 -10.63
N ASP A 42 -10.13 18.04 -10.53
CA ASP A 42 -10.38 19.39 -9.95
C ASP A 42 -9.43 20.48 -10.51
N GLY A 43 -9.20 20.47 -11.82
CA GLY A 43 -8.32 21.41 -12.50
C GLY A 43 -6.82 21.14 -12.32
N VAL A 44 -6.44 20.06 -11.64
CA VAL A 44 -5.06 19.56 -11.59
C VAL A 44 -4.79 18.70 -12.83
N SER A 45 -3.62 18.86 -13.46
CA SER A 45 -3.27 17.98 -14.57
C SER A 45 -3.15 16.53 -14.11
N ALA A 46 -3.49 15.57 -14.98
CA ALA A 46 -3.35 14.15 -14.71
C ALA A 46 -1.92 13.79 -14.24
N LYS A 47 -0.89 14.34 -14.90
CA LYS A 47 0.49 14.18 -14.46
C LYS A 47 0.68 14.60 -13.00
N ASN A 48 0.28 15.79 -12.62
CA ASN A 48 0.46 16.28 -11.26
C ASN A 48 -0.37 15.48 -10.24
N TYR A 49 -1.57 15.05 -10.63
CA TYR A 49 -2.40 14.20 -9.79
C TYR A 49 -1.71 12.88 -9.48
N TYR A 50 -1.29 12.12 -10.49
CA TYR A 50 -0.67 10.81 -10.29
C TYR A 50 0.71 10.90 -9.66
N ASP A 51 1.52 11.90 -10.01
CA ASP A 51 2.81 12.13 -9.38
C ASP A 51 2.71 12.49 -7.89
N ARG A 52 1.60 13.08 -7.46
CA ARG A 52 1.38 13.46 -6.04
C ARG A 52 0.63 12.41 -5.26
N ARG A 53 -0.20 11.61 -5.93
CA ARG A 53 -1.12 10.66 -5.27
C ARG A 53 -0.38 9.67 -4.39
N ALA A 54 0.74 9.15 -4.87
CA ALA A 54 1.46 8.12 -4.15
C ALA A 54 2.96 8.11 -4.49
N ARG A 55 3.77 7.66 -3.56
CA ARG A 55 5.16 7.26 -3.76
C ARG A 55 5.28 5.74 -3.96
N GLY A 56 4.17 5.04 -4.03
CA GLY A 56 4.02 3.66 -4.38
C GLY A 56 2.73 3.41 -5.13
N MET A 57 2.70 2.37 -5.92
CA MET A 57 1.51 1.83 -6.58
C MET A 57 1.61 0.31 -6.61
N GLY A 58 0.52 -0.36 -6.24
CA GLY A 58 0.43 -1.81 -6.22
C GLY A 58 0.11 -2.41 -7.58
N GLY A 59 0.45 -3.68 -7.75
CA GLY A 59 -0.01 -4.47 -8.88
C GLY A 59 -1.52 -4.69 -8.87
N SER A 60 -2.08 -4.89 -10.05
CA SER A 60 -3.50 -5.20 -10.23
C SER A 60 -3.69 -6.47 -11.07
N LEU A 61 -4.93 -6.85 -11.33
CA LEU A 61 -5.22 -7.99 -12.21
C LEU A 61 -4.71 -7.78 -13.64
N ILE A 62 -4.59 -6.52 -14.10
CA ILE A 62 -4.15 -6.18 -15.45
C ILE A 62 -2.74 -5.58 -15.49
N ASP A 63 -2.31 -4.91 -14.42
CA ASP A 63 -1.02 -4.25 -14.33
C ASP A 63 -0.10 -5.04 -13.37
N PRO A 64 0.98 -5.65 -13.87
CA PRO A 64 1.88 -6.46 -13.05
C PRO A 64 2.93 -5.64 -12.29
N PHE A 65 2.96 -4.32 -12.43
CA PHE A 65 3.97 -3.48 -11.81
C PHE A 65 3.57 -3.04 -10.41
N CYS A 66 4.52 -3.00 -9.50
CA CYS A 66 4.40 -2.25 -8.25
C CYS A 66 5.62 -1.34 -8.08
N SER A 67 5.44 -0.24 -7.37
CA SER A 67 6.51 0.71 -7.12
C SER A 67 6.59 1.13 -5.67
N CYS A 68 7.76 1.69 -5.31
CA CYS A 68 8.00 2.33 -4.03
C CYS A 68 9.10 3.37 -4.21
N GLY A 69 9.04 4.47 -3.49
CA GLY A 69 10.11 5.45 -3.46
C GLY A 69 11.32 4.97 -2.65
N GLU A 70 12.53 5.24 -3.13
CA GLU A 70 13.77 4.89 -2.43
C GLU A 70 13.88 5.56 -1.06
N GLU A 71 13.27 6.76 -0.91
CA GLU A 71 13.25 7.48 0.36
C GLU A 71 12.61 6.68 1.49
N ASN A 72 11.57 5.90 1.19
CA ASN A 72 10.91 5.04 2.17
C ASN A 72 11.75 3.81 2.49
N LEU A 73 12.39 3.21 1.48
CA LEU A 73 13.22 2.02 1.66
C LEU A 73 14.51 2.30 2.42
N LEU A 74 15.04 3.51 2.31
CA LEU A 74 16.32 3.91 2.87
C LEU A 74 16.19 4.89 4.05
N GLY A 75 14.95 5.33 4.37
CA GLY A 75 14.66 6.22 5.48
C GLY A 75 15.23 7.63 5.28
N TYR A 76 15.05 8.21 4.07
CA TYR A 76 15.51 9.58 3.82
C TYR A 76 14.74 10.59 4.65
N LYS A 77 15.41 11.65 5.05
CA LYS A 77 14.75 12.78 5.70
C LYS A 77 13.67 13.36 4.79
N GLY A 78 12.47 13.55 5.31
CA GLY A 78 11.35 14.13 4.58
C GLY A 78 10.49 13.09 3.85
N ASP A 79 10.77 11.79 4.00
CA ASP A 79 9.88 10.73 3.54
C ASP A 79 8.46 10.95 4.08
N PRO A 80 7.44 11.10 3.20
CA PRO A 80 6.06 11.32 3.63
C PRO A 80 5.42 10.08 4.28
N TYR A 81 6.06 8.93 4.17
CA TYR A 81 5.62 7.62 4.68
C TYR A 81 6.61 7.02 5.67
N SER A 82 7.35 7.87 6.39
CA SER A 82 8.49 7.48 7.25
C SER A 82 8.13 6.53 8.41
N THR A 83 6.85 6.36 8.72
CA THR A 83 6.34 5.50 9.80
C THR A 83 5.71 4.20 9.30
N GLU A 84 5.82 3.93 8.00
CA GLU A 84 5.34 2.69 7.37
C GLU A 84 6.30 2.22 6.28
N ASN A 85 6.11 0.99 5.79
CA ASN A 85 6.84 0.50 4.63
C ASN A 85 5.89 0.35 3.43
N ILE A 86 5.97 1.29 2.50
CA ILE A 86 5.14 1.33 1.30
C ILE A 86 5.38 0.12 0.40
N LEU A 87 6.62 -0.40 0.32
CA LEU A 87 6.88 -1.59 -0.48
C LEU A 87 6.11 -2.80 0.02
N VAL A 88 5.99 -2.98 1.34
CA VAL A 88 5.20 -4.09 1.91
C VAL A 88 3.74 -3.97 1.50
N HIS A 89 3.16 -2.76 1.52
CA HIS A 89 1.80 -2.49 1.07
C HIS A 89 1.60 -2.81 -0.42
N GLU A 90 2.40 -2.19 -1.27
CA GLU A 90 2.25 -2.31 -2.73
C GLU A 90 2.56 -3.72 -3.24
N PHE A 91 3.54 -4.38 -2.63
CA PHE A 91 3.85 -5.76 -2.98
C PHE A 91 2.78 -6.73 -2.46
N ALA A 92 2.06 -6.41 -1.39
CA ALA A 92 0.91 -7.21 -0.95
C ALA A 92 -0.18 -7.26 -2.02
N HIS A 93 -0.42 -6.18 -2.77
CA HIS A 93 -1.31 -6.22 -3.94
C HIS A 93 -0.82 -7.20 -5.00
N CYS A 94 0.49 -7.22 -5.31
CA CYS A 94 1.05 -8.22 -6.23
C CYS A 94 0.89 -9.64 -5.69
N VAL A 95 1.15 -9.87 -4.41
CA VAL A 95 0.96 -11.18 -3.78
C VAL A 95 -0.49 -11.64 -3.89
N HIS A 96 -1.44 -10.76 -3.57
CA HIS A 96 -2.88 -11.05 -3.66
C HIS A 96 -3.31 -11.31 -5.11
N LEU A 97 -3.13 -10.30 -5.98
CA LEU A 97 -3.79 -10.25 -7.29
C LEU A 97 -2.99 -10.93 -8.41
N ARG A 98 -1.67 -11.08 -8.25
CA ARG A 98 -0.79 -11.72 -9.24
C ARG A 98 -0.25 -13.06 -8.78
N GLY A 99 -0.20 -13.30 -7.48
CA GLY A 99 0.25 -14.54 -6.88
C GLY A 99 -0.91 -15.46 -6.52
N MET A 100 -1.61 -15.12 -5.44
CA MET A 100 -2.66 -15.97 -4.86
C MET A 100 -3.83 -16.18 -5.80
N SER A 101 -4.32 -15.14 -6.49
CA SER A 101 -5.46 -15.29 -7.43
C SER A 101 -5.14 -16.21 -8.62
N ASN A 102 -3.86 -16.43 -8.95
CA ASN A 102 -3.44 -17.40 -9.98
C ASN A 102 -3.25 -18.81 -9.42
N LEU A 103 -2.98 -18.96 -8.12
CA LEU A 103 -2.83 -20.26 -7.47
C LEU A 103 -4.15 -20.81 -6.97
N ASP A 104 -4.95 -19.96 -6.36
CA ASP A 104 -6.28 -20.26 -5.82
C ASP A 104 -7.29 -19.25 -6.32
N PRO A 105 -8.08 -19.56 -7.35
CA PRO A 105 -9.08 -18.66 -7.89
C PRO A 105 -10.15 -18.22 -6.88
N THR A 106 -10.26 -18.90 -5.72
CA THR A 106 -11.21 -18.56 -4.66
C THR A 106 -10.65 -17.52 -3.68
N PHE A 107 -9.33 -17.28 -3.68
CA PHE A 107 -8.67 -16.45 -2.68
C PHE A 107 -9.21 -15.02 -2.66
N ASP A 108 -9.34 -14.38 -3.81
CA ASP A 108 -9.89 -13.02 -3.92
C ASP A 108 -11.34 -12.95 -3.39
N GLY A 109 -12.15 -14.00 -3.64
CA GLY A 109 -13.50 -14.14 -3.06
C GLY A 109 -13.46 -14.20 -1.53
N ARG A 110 -12.55 -14.97 -0.95
CA ARG A 110 -12.37 -15.09 0.51
C ARG A 110 -11.93 -13.77 1.14
N VAL A 111 -11.03 -13.02 0.49
CA VAL A 111 -10.65 -11.68 0.95
C VAL A 111 -11.84 -10.73 0.94
N LYS A 112 -12.66 -10.76 -0.12
CA LYS A 112 -13.89 -9.94 -0.22
C LYS A 112 -14.90 -10.29 0.86
N GLU A 113 -15.09 -11.58 1.16
CA GLU A 113 -15.98 -12.05 2.22
C GLU A 113 -15.51 -11.60 3.61
N ALA A 114 -14.20 -11.73 3.90
CA ALA A 114 -13.60 -11.25 5.14
C ALA A 114 -13.75 -9.73 5.28
N TYR A 115 -13.46 -8.96 4.23
CA TYR A 115 -13.68 -7.53 4.18
C TYR A 115 -15.14 -7.18 4.48
N GLN A 116 -16.10 -7.79 3.80
CA GLN A 116 -17.52 -7.52 4.03
C GLN A 116 -17.95 -7.86 5.47
N HIS A 117 -17.38 -8.94 6.03
CA HIS A 117 -17.63 -9.31 7.42
C HIS A 117 -17.08 -8.26 8.39
N ALA A 118 -15.83 -7.83 8.22
CA ALA A 118 -15.22 -6.76 9.01
C ALA A 118 -16.01 -5.45 8.95
N MET A 119 -16.46 -5.05 7.74
CA MET A 119 -17.27 -3.84 7.57
C MET A 119 -18.63 -3.93 8.30
N ARG A 120 -19.29 -5.10 8.26
CA ARG A 120 -20.53 -5.30 9.03
C ARG A 120 -20.34 -5.21 10.54
N GLN A 121 -19.18 -5.59 11.04
CA GLN A 121 -18.81 -5.46 12.45
C GLN A 121 -18.35 -4.07 12.84
N GLY A 122 -18.20 -3.15 11.88
CA GLY A 122 -17.69 -1.79 12.10
C GLY A 122 -16.18 -1.72 12.28
N LEU A 123 -15.44 -2.82 12.00
CA LEU A 123 -13.99 -2.81 11.98
C LEU A 123 -13.47 -1.90 10.87
N TRP A 124 -12.32 -1.25 11.08
CA TRP A 124 -11.67 -0.35 10.12
C TRP A 124 -12.51 0.86 9.68
N SER A 125 -13.64 1.12 10.36
CA SER A 125 -14.56 2.22 10.01
C SER A 125 -13.85 3.56 9.96
N GLY A 126 -13.99 4.28 8.84
CA GLY A 126 -13.35 5.58 8.63
C GLY A 126 -11.82 5.51 8.43
N LYS A 127 -11.27 4.34 8.11
CA LYS A 127 -9.84 4.12 7.88
C LYS A 127 -9.56 3.62 6.46
N TYR A 128 -8.32 3.77 6.00
CA TYR A 128 -7.92 3.42 4.64
C TYR A 128 -8.19 1.94 4.29
N ALA A 129 -8.00 1.04 5.23
CA ALA A 129 -8.37 -0.37 5.08
C ALA A 129 -9.86 -0.59 4.73
N SER A 130 -10.76 0.38 5.01
CA SER A 130 -12.18 0.29 4.64
C SER A 130 -12.49 0.68 3.21
N VAL A 131 -11.53 1.19 2.44
CA VAL A 131 -11.75 1.72 1.08
C VAL A 131 -12.21 0.63 0.10
N ASN A 132 -11.56 -0.52 0.12
CA ASN A 132 -11.91 -1.69 -0.69
C ASN A 132 -11.19 -2.95 -0.18
N PRO A 133 -11.56 -4.17 -0.66
CA PRO A 133 -10.94 -5.42 -0.22
C PRO A 133 -9.43 -5.51 -0.47
N HIS A 134 -8.91 -4.84 -1.50
CA HIS A 134 -7.50 -4.91 -1.84
C HIS A 134 -6.65 -4.09 -0.85
N GLU A 135 -7.12 -2.88 -0.52
CA GLU A 135 -6.49 -2.05 0.52
C GLU A 135 -6.58 -2.72 1.90
N TYR A 136 -7.75 -3.31 2.21
CA TYR A 136 -7.95 -4.08 3.44
C TYR A 136 -6.89 -5.18 3.62
N PHE A 137 -6.61 -5.95 2.55
CA PHE A 137 -5.59 -6.99 2.59
C PHE A 137 -4.18 -6.40 2.74
N ALA A 138 -3.85 -5.35 1.98
CA ALA A 138 -2.53 -4.73 2.00
C ALA A 138 -2.21 -4.07 3.36
N GLU A 139 -3.17 -3.36 3.95
CA GLU A 139 -3.07 -2.79 5.31
C GLU A 139 -2.86 -3.88 6.37
N GLY A 140 -3.59 -4.98 6.25
CA GLY A 140 -3.40 -6.14 7.12
C GLY A 140 -2.01 -6.75 6.99
N VAL A 141 -1.46 -6.84 5.77
CA VAL A 141 -0.10 -7.34 5.54
C VAL A 141 0.94 -6.40 6.16
N GLN A 142 0.76 -5.08 6.08
CA GLN A 142 1.65 -4.15 6.78
C GLN A 142 1.63 -4.40 8.30
N SER A 143 0.45 -4.54 8.90
CA SER A 143 0.32 -4.85 10.33
C SER A 143 0.91 -6.23 10.69
N TRP A 144 0.76 -7.24 9.81
CA TRP A 144 1.34 -8.57 9.99
C TRP A 144 2.87 -8.55 10.11
N PHE A 145 3.52 -7.62 9.43
CA PHE A 145 4.96 -7.43 9.46
C PHE A 145 5.41 -6.29 10.38
N ASN A 146 4.54 -5.71 11.20
CA ASN A 146 4.80 -4.59 12.13
C ASN A 146 5.36 -3.36 11.40
N THR A 147 4.74 -2.98 10.31
CA THR A 147 5.19 -1.88 9.46
C THR A 147 4.07 -0.99 8.96
N ASN A 148 2.93 -0.99 9.64
CA ASN A 148 1.84 -0.07 9.37
C ASN A 148 1.96 1.22 10.19
N ARG A 149 1.27 2.27 9.78
CA ARG A 149 1.06 3.48 10.60
C ARG A 149 -0.04 3.24 11.62
N GLN A 150 -0.02 4.03 12.68
CA GLN A 150 -1.04 3.95 13.71
C GLN A 150 -1.57 5.32 14.13
N ASN A 151 -2.85 5.36 14.52
CA ASN A 151 -3.49 6.48 15.21
C ASN A 151 -3.39 7.83 14.46
N ASP A 152 -3.49 7.79 13.12
CA ASP A 152 -3.57 8.97 12.29
C ASP A 152 -4.94 9.09 11.59
N HIS A 153 -5.05 10.00 10.61
CA HIS A 153 -6.28 10.19 9.84
C HIS A 153 -6.72 8.90 9.14
N ASP A 154 -5.78 8.17 8.53
CA ASP A 154 -6.06 7.04 7.65
C ASP A 154 -5.96 5.68 8.38
N HIS A 155 -5.31 5.63 9.56
CA HIS A 155 -5.00 4.39 10.28
C HIS A 155 -5.52 4.42 11.72
N ASN A 156 -5.94 3.25 12.23
CA ASN A 156 -6.29 3.06 13.63
C ASN A 156 -5.06 2.63 14.45
N HIS A 157 -5.28 1.93 15.58
CA HIS A 157 -4.20 1.46 16.46
C HIS A 157 -3.53 0.16 16.01
N VAL A 158 -4.02 -0.49 14.94
CA VAL A 158 -3.57 -1.83 14.53
C VAL A 158 -2.35 -1.71 13.61
N ASP A 159 -1.15 -1.77 14.19
CA ASP A 159 0.11 -1.71 13.45
C ASP A 159 1.04 -2.92 13.69
N THR A 160 0.64 -3.83 14.60
CA THR A 160 1.37 -5.05 14.90
C THR A 160 0.57 -6.31 14.56
N ARG A 161 1.27 -7.45 14.38
CA ARG A 161 0.63 -8.75 14.14
C ARG A 161 -0.29 -9.14 15.28
N GLU A 162 0.13 -8.93 16.50
CA GLU A 162 -0.59 -9.28 17.72
C GLU A 162 -1.91 -8.50 17.81
N GLU A 163 -1.88 -7.23 17.47
CA GLU A 163 -3.08 -6.40 17.39
C GLU A 163 -3.99 -6.81 16.25
N LEU A 164 -3.44 -7.12 15.06
CA LEU A 164 -4.22 -7.61 13.93
C LEU A 164 -4.96 -8.90 14.27
N ILE A 165 -4.28 -9.88 14.87
CA ILE A 165 -4.88 -11.15 15.30
C ILE A 165 -6.04 -10.92 16.27
N SER A 166 -5.87 -9.97 17.20
CA SER A 166 -6.90 -9.64 18.19
C SER A 166 -8.07 -8.85 17.61
N TYR A 167 -7.79 -7.92 16.67
CA TYR A 167 -8.76 -6.99 16.13
C TYR A 167 -9.57 -7.59 14.97
N ASP A 168 -8.90 -8.24 14.04
CA ASP A 168 -9.49 -8.86 12.84
C ASP A 168 -8.88 -10.25 12.57
N PRO A 169 -9.30 -11.27 13.36
CA PRO A 169 -8.78 -12.62 13.21
C PRO A 169 -9.07 -13.23 11.84
N GLY A 170 -10.14 -12.80 11.16
CA GLY A 170 -10.48 -13.28 9.81
C GLY A 170 -9.43 -12.86 8.79
N LEU A 171 -9.01 -11.61 8.81
CA LEU A 171 -7.93 -11.10 7.97
C LEU A 171 -6.59 -11.74 8.35
N ALA A 172 -6.31 -11.85 9.64
CA ALA A 172 -5.07 -12.43 10.12
C ALA A 172 -4.88 -13.88 9.63
N LEU A 173 -5.92 -14.70 9.63
CA LEU A 173 -5.88 -16.08 9.13
C LEU A 173 -5.58 -16.15 7.62
N LEU A 174 -6.16 -15.28 6.80
CA LEU A 174 -5.86 -15.20 5.37
C LEU A 174 -4.40 -14.82 5.11
N ILE A 175 -3.87 -13.89 5.90
CA ILE A 175 -2.48 -13.45 5.78
C ILE A 175 -1.52 -14.54 6.26
N GLU A 176 -1.84 -15.25 7.35
CA GLU A 176 -1.07 -16.39 7.82
C GLU A 176 -0.99 -17.52 6.79
N GLU A 177 -2.08 -17.82 6.10
CA GLU A 177 -2.11 -18.79 4.99
C GLU A 177 -1.08 -18.43 3.91
N VAL A 178 -0.97 -17.15 3.56
CA VAL A 178 -0.09 -16.66 2.50
C VAL A 178 1.37 -16.58 2.94
N PHE A 179 1.63 -16.01 4.10
CA PHE A 179 2.99 -15.67 4.54
C PHE A 179 3.55 -16.59 5.62
N GLY A 180 2.68 -17.43 6.21
CA GLY A 180 3.05 -18.25 7.37
C GLY A 180 3.22 -17.43 8.65
N ASN A 181 3.49 -18.14 9.76
CA ASN A 181 3.67 -17.53 11.08
C ASN A 181 5.14 -17.49 11.49
N GLY A 182 6.05 -17.13 10.56
CA GLY A 182 7.47 -16.95 10.86
C GLY A 182 7.72 -15.74 11.79
N SER A 183 8.89 -15.74 12.42
CA SER A 183 9.28 -14.68 13.38
C SER A 183 9.70 -13.36 12.74
N PHE A 184 9.81 -13.31 11.40
CA PHE A 184 10.23 -12.10 10.72
C PHE A 184 9.25 -10.94 11.01
N ARG A 185 9.83 -9.82 11.42
CA ARG A 185 9.18 -8.52 11.53
C ARG A 185 10.07 -7.50 10.82
N TYR A 186 9.44 -6.56 10.18
CA TYR A 186 10.18 -5.45 9.58
C TYR A 186 10.83 -4.60 10.68
N THR A 187 11.99 -4.07 10.37
CA THR A 187 12.65 -3.05 11.18
C THR A 187 13.10 -1.90 10.28
N HIS A 188 12.86 -0.68 10.74
CA HIS A 188 13.22 0.51 9.96
C HIS A 188 14.72 0.51 9.61
N PRO A 189 15.12 0.85 8.37
CA PRO A 189 16.51 0.74 7.91
C PRO A 189 17.51 1.53 8.77
N LEU A 190 17.11 2.68 9.30
CA LEU A 190 17.96 3.50 10.16
C LEU A 190 18.26 2.86 11.52
N THR A 191 17.53 1.80 11.91
CA THR A 191 17.77 1.06 13.17
C THR A 191 18.71 -0.15 12.99
N ARG A 192 19.12 -0.45 11.75
CA ARG A 192 19.92 -1.65 11.42
C ARG A 192 20.92 -1.38 10.30
N LEU A 193 21.85 -0.45 10.54
CA LEU A 193 22.89 -0.07 9.56
C LEU A 193 24.02 -1.14 9.50
N THR A 194 23.64 -2.41 9.28
CA THR A 194 24.53 -3.58 9.21
C THR A 194 24.17 -4.44 8.01
N GLY A 195 25.00 -5.41 7.68
CA GLY A 195 24.78 -6.31 6.55
C GLY A 195 24.72 -5.54 5.23
N HIS A 196 23.62 -5.63 4.50
CA HIS A 196 23.45 -4.93 3.20
C HIS A 196 23.38 -3.41 3.31
N LEU A 197 23.22 -2.85 4.50
CA LEU A 197 23.27 -1.41 4.76
C LEU A 197 24.59 -0.98 5.42
N GLU A 198 25.58 -1.88 5.53
CA GLU A 198 26.92 -1.53 6.00
C GLU A 198 27.54 -0.47 5.10
N GLY A 199 28.03 0.61 5.68
CA GLY A 199 28.56 1.76 4.95
C GLY A 199 27.51 2.75 4.44
N TYR A 200 26.23 2.50 4.65
CA TYR A 200 25.19 3.49 4.38
C TYR A 200 25.21 4.59 5.45
N HIS A 201 25.27 5.84 5.00
CA HIS A 201 25.33 7.03 5.85
C HIS A 201 24.06 7.88 5.67
N PRO A 202 23.04 7.75 6.53
CA PRO A 202 21.77 8.50 6.40
C PRO A 202 21.93 10.03 6.36
N SER A 203 22.97 10.55 7.03
CA SER A 203 23.28 12.00 7.03
C SER A 203 23.76 12.54 5.66
N GLN A 204 24.18 11.65 4.77
CA GLN A 204 24.63 11.98 3.41
C GLN A 204 23.56 11.71 2.36
N SER A 205 22.43 11.13 2.76
CA SER A 205 21.33 10.81 1.86
C SER A 205 20.63 12.08 1.37
N PRO A 206 20.03 12.05 0.19
CA PRO A 206 19.16 13.12 -0.25
C PRO A 206 18.04 13.39 0.76
N LYS A 207 17.52 14.61 0.75
CA LYS A 207 16.29 14.96 1.44
C LYS A 207 15.15 14.88 0.45
N PHE A 208 14.10 14.11 0.77
CA PHE A 208 12.89 14.12 -0.03
C PHE A 208 12.10 15.41 0.21
N GLU A 209 11.68 16.06 -0.86
CA GLU A 209 10.80 17.22 -0.81
C GLU A 209 9.83 17.18 -1.99
N TRP A 210 8.55 17.37 -1.70
CA TRP A 210 7.56 17.49 -2.77
C TRP A 210 7.82 18.77 -3.60
N PRO A 211 7.94 18.65 -4.93
CA PRO A 211 8.09 19.84 -5.77
C PRO A 211 6.84 20.73 -5.72
N LYS A 212 7.06 22.04 -5.81
CA LYS A 212 5.98 23.05 -5.70
C LYS A 212 4.81 22.80 -6.67
N ARG A 213 5.09 22.24 -7.86
CA ARG A 213 4.05 21.90 -8.85
C ARG A 213 3.01 20.90 -8.35
N LEU A 214 3.37 20.08 -7.36
CA LEU A 214 2.51 19.01 -6.83
C LEU A 214 1.68 19.44 -5.60
N VAL A 215 1.95 20.62 -5.04
CA VAL A 215 1.23 21.11 -3.86
C VAL A 215 -0.27 21.26 -4.11
N PRO A 216 -0.75 21.79 -5.25
CA PRO A 216 -2.20 21.92 -5.49
C PRO A 216 -2.94 20.57 -5.54
N ALA A 217 -2.28 19.50 -5.98
CA ALA A 217 -2.91 18.19 -6.11
C ALA A 217 -3.26 17.52 -4.77
N ILE A 218 -2.63 17.94 -3.67
CA ILE A 218 -2.84 17.32 -2.34
C ILE A 218 -4.27 17.48 -1.85
N VAL A 219 -4.91 18.62 -2.14
CA VAL A 219 -6.29 18.91 -1.69
C VAL A 219 -7.28 17.98 -2.40
N SER A 220 -7.18 17.88 -3.74
CA SER A 220 -8.01 16.99 -4.54
C SER A 220 -7.86 15.52 -4.11
N ILE A 221 -6.63 15.06 -3.92
CA ILE A 221 -6.33 13.68 -3.52
C ILE A 221 -6.95 13.36 -2.15
N ARG A 222 -6.78 14.25 -1.16
CA ARG A 222 -7.36 14.07 0.18
C ARG A 222 -8.88 14.02 0.15
N ALA A 223 -9.51 14.91 -0.62
CA ALA A 223 -10.97 14.93 -0.77
C ALA A 223 -11.47 13.62 -1.42
N GLN A 224 -10.79 13.09 -2.43
CA GLN A 224 -11.18 11.85 -3.07
C GLN A 224 -10.98 10.63 -2.15
N THR A 225 -9.89 10.59 -1.39
CA THR A 225 -9.66 9.51 -0.40
C THR A 225 -10.76 9.54 0.66
N GLN A 226 -11.08 10.72 1.20
CA GLN A 226 -12.16 10.86 2.18
C GLN A 226 -13.50 10.42 1.61
N SER A 227 -13.83 10.84 0.39
CA SER A 227 -15.06 10.40 -0.29
C SER A 227 -15.18 8.88 -0.43
N ARG A 228 -14.08 8.18 -0.73
CA ARG A 228 -14.07 6.72 -0.81
C ARG A 228 -14.32 6.06 0.54
N ILE A 229 -13.70 6.57 1.60
CA ILE A 229 -13.90 6.12 2.97
C ILE A 229 -15.37 6.31 3.39
N ASP A 230 -15.94 7.47 3.12
CA ASP A 230 -17.32 7.80 3.46
C ASP A 230 -18.33 6.92 2.70
N LEU A 231 -18.10 6.66 1.43
CA LEU A 231 -18.91 5.74 0.62
C LEU A 231 -18.88 4.31 1.16
N ALA A 232 -17.71 3.83 1.58
CA ALA A 232 -17.56 2.52 2.19
C ALA A 232 -18.34 2.43 3.51
N ALA A 233 -18.24 3.45 4.36
CA ALA A 233 -18.98 3.53 5.63
C ALA A 233 -20.51 3.60 5.42
N GLY A 234 -20.99 4.40 4.46
CA GLY A 234 -22.40 4.51 4.11
C GLY A 234 -22.98 3.19 3.56
N SER A 235 -22.22 2.49 2.74
CA SER A 235 -22.63 1.19 2.20
C SER A 235 -22.76 0.10 3.28
N ALA A 236 -21.98 0.18 4.35
CA ALA A 236 -22.07 -0.73 5.49
C ALA A 236 -23.33 -0.49 6.35
N GLN A 237 -23.81 0.75 6.44
CA GLN A 237 -25.02 1.10 7.19
C GLN A 237 -26.33 0.69 6.49
N ILE A 238 -26.37 0.74 5.16
CA ILE A 238 -27.58 0.38 4.37
C ILE A 238 -27.82 -1.15 4.37
N ARG A 239 -26.83 -1.95 4.70
CA ARG A 239 -26.90 -3.42 4.70
C ARG A 239 -27.15 -4.04 6.08
N LYS A 240 -27.43 -3.23 7.09
CA LYS A 240 -27.92 -3.64 8.42
C LYS A 240 -29.45 -3.56 8.47
#